data_06db05882331f9d674ac5eca1c452d4d
#
_entry.id   06db05882331f9d674ac5eca1c452d4d
#
_cell.length_a   1.000
_cell.length_b   1.000
_cell.length_c   1.000
_cell.angle_alpha   90.00
_cell.angle_beta   90.00
_cell.angle_gamma   90.00
#
_symmetry.space_group_name_H-M   'P 1'
#
loop_
_entity.id
_entity.type
_entity.pdbx_description
1 polymer ?
#
loop_
_entity_poly.entity_id
_entity_poly.type
_entity_poly.pdbx_seq_one_letter_code
_entity_poly.pdbx_strand_id
1 'polypeptide(L)'
;ICLYAGQDFSFISFPDDLTTGSSIMPHKKNPDLFEIIRAKGMKLQNVNIEISLISSSLPSGYHRDFQIIKKTIIDSIEETKEILDVICNVIPEIKITKNLELNDKYKYTFSVNNLNEKVQDGNSFRDAYIDLKKEINEGNYEPLKDAEYSHIGSIGNLSIDKIREKMKSLID
;
A
#
# COMPACT_ATOMS: atom_id res chain seq x y z
N ILE A 1 -2.56 2.82 -3.88
CA ILE A 1 -3.82 3.55 -3.62
C ILE A 1 -4.63 3.67 -4.91
N CYS A 2 -4.14 4.32 -5.96
CA CYS A 2 -4.90 4.52 -7.22
C CYS A 2 -5.46 3.21 -7.80
N LEU A 3 -4.65 2.13 -7.80
CA LEU A 3 -5.09 0.81 -8.26
C LEU A 3 -6.27 0.26 -7.43
N TYR A 4 -6.17 0.36 -6.10
CA TYR A 4 -7.19 -0.19 -5.19
C TYR A 4 -8.45 0.68 -5.08
N ALA A 5 -8.36 1.96 -5.44
CA ALA A 5 -9.51 2.85 -5.59
C ALA A 5 -10.21 2.67 -6.95
N GLY A 6 -9.56 2.00 -7.92
CA GLY A 6 -10.11 1.73 -9.23
C GLY A 6 -11.34 0.81 -9.18
N GLN A 7 -12.21 0.96 -10.16
CA GLN A 7 -13.49 0.26 -10.23
C GLN A 7 -13.37 -1.28 -10.20
N ASP A 8 -12.29 -1.83 -10.75
CA ASP A 8 -12.07 -3.28 -10.79
C ASP A 8 -11.78 -3.91 -9.41
N PHE A 9 -11.10 -3.16 -8.54
CA PHE A 9 -10.78 -3.61 -7.19
C PHE A 9 -11.77 -3.07 -6.16
N SER A 10 -11.99 -1.74 -6.17
CA SER A 10 -12.91 -1.06 -5.24
C SER A 10 -12.63 -1.40 -3.77
N PHE A 11 -11.36 -1.63 -3.41
CA PHE A 11 -10.96 -1.97 -2.04
C PHE A 11 -11.04 -0.78 -1.10
N ILE A 12 -10.83 0.41 -1.66
CA ILE A 12 -10.87 1.68 -0.94
C ILE A 12 -11.65 2.71 -1.74
N SER A 13 -12.20 3.68 -1.01
CA SER A 13 -12.85 4.85 -1.60
C SER A 13 -12.50 6.11 -0.82
N PHE A 14 -12.72 7.25 -1.44
CA PHE A 14 -12.49 8.57 -0.87
C PHE A 14 -13.78 9.36 -0.75
N PRO A 15 -13.87 10.32 0.19
CA PRO A 15 -14.88 11.36 0.17
C PRO A 15 -14.85 12.16 -1.15
N ASP A 16 -15.98 12.76 -1.52
CA ASP A 16 -16.13 13.45 -2.80
C ASP A 16 -15.22 14.68 -2.95
N ASP A 17 -14.95 15.36 -1.85
CA ASP A 17 -14.05 16.52 -1.78
C ASP A 17 -12.55 16.17 -1.96
N LEU A 18 -12.21 14.90 -1.86
CA LEU A 18 -10.85 14.38 -2.10
C LEU A 18 -10.70 13.68 -3.47
N THR A 19 -11.70 13.81 -4.32
CA THR A 19 -11.69 13.22 -5.67
C THR A 19 -12.07 14.27 -6.70
N THR A 20 -11.57 14.11 -7.91
CA THR A 20 -12.05 14.94 -9.03
C THR A 20 -13.01 14.15 -9.90
N GLY A 21 -14.05 14.84 -10.36
CA GLY A 21 -15.03 14.30 -11.28
C GLY A 21 -14.51 14.28 -12.73
N SER A 22 -15.37 13.83 -13.62
CA SER A 22 -15.15 13.93 -15.06
C SER A 22 -16.22 14.84 -15.66
N SER A 23 -15.84 15.70 -16.60
CA SER A 23 -16.77 16.54 -17.35
C SER A 23 -17.73 15.74 -18.25
N ILE A 24 -17.40 14.47 -18.52
CA ILE A 24 -18.14 13.60 -19.43
C ILE A 24 -18.84 12.46 -18.70
N MET A 25 -18.21 11.95 -17.62
CA MET A 25 -18.71 10.79 -16.85
C MET A 25 -19.05 11.21 -15.42
N PRO A 26 -20.33 11.52 -15.11
CA PRO A 26 -20.71 12.09 -13.80
C PRO A 26 -20.48 11.14 -12.61
N HIS A 27 -20.33 9.85 -12.86
CA HIS A 27 -20.06 8.83 -11.82
C HIS A 27 -18.56 8.59 -11.56
N LYS A 28 -17.68 9.18 -12.39
CA LYS A 28 -16.23 8.95 -12.28
C LYS A 28 -15.64 9.79 -11.15
N LYS A 29 -14.96 9.13 -10.23
CA LYS A 29 -14.20 9.73 -9.13
C LYS A 29 -12.74 9.31 -9.27
N ASN A 30 -11.87 10.31 -9.48
CA ASN A 30 -10.45 10.06 -9.68
C ASN A 30 -9.67 10.43 -8.41
N PRO A 31 -8.76 9.60 -7.92
CA PRO A 31 -7.89 9.93 -6.80
C PRO A 31 -6.67 10.76 -7.26
N ASP A 32 -6.93 11.88 -7.95
CA ASP A 32 -5.91 12.74 -8.60
C ASP A 32 -4.82 13.19 -7.65
N LEU A 33 -5.18 13.44 -6.40
CA LEU A 33 -4.23 13.81 -5.37
C LEU A 33 -3.10 12.79 -5.23
N PHE A 34 -3.44 11.50 -5.23
CA PHE A 34 -2.43 10.44 -5.16
C PHE A 34 -1.67 10.23 -6.46
N GLU A 35 -2.26 10.60 -7.59
CA GLU A 35 -1.55 10.63 -8.87
C GLU A 35 -0.48 11.73 -8.88
N ILE A 36 -0.81 12.91 -8.37
CA ILE A 36 0.13 14.03 -8.21
C ILE A 36 1.23 13.69 -7.21
N ILE A 37 0.88 13.11 -6.05
CA ILE A 37 1.86 12.64 -5.05
C ILE A 37 2.83 11.64 -5.68
N ARG A 38 2.33 10.69 -6.45
CA ARG A 38 3.16 9.71 -7.16
C ARG A 38 4.14 10.39 -8.13
N ALA A 39 3.64 11.35 -8.91
CA ALA A 39 4.47 12.09 -9.87
C ALA A 39 5.54 12.93 -9.16
N LYS A 40 5.18 13.64 -8.09
CA LYS A 40 6.12 14.40 -7.26
C LYS A 40 7.18 13.48 -6.63
N GLY A 41 6.79 12.32 -6.11
CA GLY A 41 7.72 11.33 -5.57
C GLY A 41 8.73 10.82 -6.60
N MET A 42 8.30 10.60 -7.86
CA MET A 42 9.22 10.25 -8.96
C MET A 42 10.16 11.40 -9.31
N LYS A 43 9.67 12.64 -9.33
CA LYS A 43 10.50 13.83 -9.55
C LYS A 43 11.60 13.97 -8.49
N LEU A 44 11.27 13.76 -7.21
CA LEU A 44 12.23 13.84 -6.11
C LEU A 44 13.39 12.84 -6.22
N GLN A 45 13.21 11.69 -6.89
CA GLN A 45 14.29 10.74 -7.12
C GLN A 45 15.41 11.29 -8.01
N ASN A 46 15.11 12.26 -8.89
CA ASN A 46 16.11 12.91 -9.75
C ASN A 46 17.07 13.81 -8.98
N VAL A 47 16.71 14.26 -7.80
CA VAL A 47 17.54 15.13 -6.94
C VAL A 47 18.90 14.49 -6.65
N ASN A 48 18.91 13.21 -6.31
CA ASN A 48 20.15 12.48 -6.06
C ASN A 48 21.05 12.41 -7.32
N ILE A 49 20.44 12.26 -8.48
CA ILE A 49 21.16 12.22 -9.76
C ILE A 49 21.79 13.57 -10.06
N GLU A 50 21.03 14.66 -9.91
CA GLU A 50 21.51 16.03 -10.13
C GLU A 50 22.69 16.37 -9.21
N ILE A 51 22.56 16.08 -7.90
CA ILE A 51 23.62 16.29 -6.91
C ILE A 51 24.87 15.48 -7.28
N SER A 52 24.69 14.22 -7.65
CA SER A 52 25.80 13.34 -8.02
C SER A 52 26.54 13.83 -9.26
N LEU A 53 25.83 14.28 -10.28
CA LEU A 53 26.41 14.81 -11.50
C LEU A 53 27.22 16.09 -11.24
N ILE A 54 26.67 17.04 -10.47
CA ILE A 54 27.37 18.30 -10.13
C ILE A 54 28.64 18.00 -9.30
N SER A 55 28.58 17.01 -8.40
CA SER A 55 29.69 16.68 -7.50
C SER A 55 30.77 15.81 -8.16
N SER A 56 30.43 15.06 -9.20
CA SER A 56 31.29 13.99 -9.76
C SER A 56 32.60 14.48 -10.38
N SER A 57 32.65 15.73 -10.85
CA SER A 57 33.83 16.33 -11.52
C SER A 57 34.67 17.22 -10.60
N LEU A 58 34.30 17.37 -9.33
CA LEU A 58 34.95 18.29 -8.40
C LEU A 58 36.11 17.57 -7.68
N PRO A 59 37.30 18.25 -7.59
CA PRO A 59 38.39 17.79 -6.73
C PRO A 59 38.02 17.97 -5.24
N SER A 60 38.86 17.44 -4.35
CA SER A 60 38.69 17.60 -2.92
C SER A 60 38.65 19.07 -2.50
N GLY A 61 37.71 19.40 -1.59
CA GLY A 61 37.54 20.75 -1.03
C GLY A 61 36.20 21.39 -1.34
N TYR A 62 36.02 22.64 -0.92
CA TYR A 62 34.81 23.41 -1.18
C TYR A 62 34.87 24.13 -2.53
N HIS A 63 33.83 23.94 -3.35
CA HIS A 63 33.67 24.58 -4.66
C HIS A 63 32.36 25.37 -4.75
N ARG A 64 32.36 26.46 -5.54
CA ARG A 64 31.14 27.26 -5.73
C ARG A 64 30.03 26.56 -6.47
N ASP A 65 30.31 25.47 -7.14
CA ASP A 65 29.37 24.57 -7.79
C ASP A 65 28.27 24.10 -6.80
N PHE A 66 28.63 23.89 -5.53
CA PHE A 66 27.68 23.56 -4.47
C PHE A 66 26.63 24.65 -4.21
N GLN A 67 26.79 25.88 -4.70
CA GLN A 67 25.73 26.89 -4.58
C GLN A 67 24.52 26.54 -5.44
N ILE A 68 24.73 25.85 -6.56
CA ILE A 68 23.64 25.39 -7.44
C ILE A 68 22.80 24.28 -6.73
N ILE A 69 23.45 23.38 -6.03
CA ILE A 69 22.81 22.27 -5.31
C ILE A 69 21.87 22.78 -4.18
N LYS A 70 22.16 23.94 -3.58
CA LYS A 70 21.36 24.48 -2.47
C LYS A 70 19.89 24.64 -2.84
N LYS A 71 19.60 25.20 -4.01
CA LYS A 71 18.22 25.41 -4.46
C LYS A 71 17.50 24.05 -4.59
N THR A 72 18.13 23.11 -5.26
CA THR A 72 17.58 21.77 -5.48
C THR A 72 17.27 21.06 -4.17
N ILE A 73 18.18 21.12 -3.19
CA ILE A 73 17.98 20.50 -1.87
C ILE A 73 16.84 21.18 -1.10
N ILE A 74 16.85 22.53 -1.02
CA ILE A 74 15.84 23.28 -0.26
C ILE A 74 14.45 23.03 -0.85
N ASP A 75 14.30 23.20 -2.17
CA ASP A 75 13.03 22.97 -2.86
C ASP A 75 12.52 21.53 -2.67
N SER A 76 13.43 20.55 -2.66
CA SER A 76 13.09 19.14 -2.46
C SER A 76 12.61 18.84 -1.04
N ILE A 77 13.21 19.49 -0.04
CA ILE A 77 12.78 19.36 1.36
C ILE A 77 11.37 19.95 1.52
N GLU A 78 11.12 21.15 0.99
CA GLU A 78 9.81 21.79 1.07
C GLU A 78 8.75 20.97 0.31
N GLU A 79 9.03 20.50 -0.90
CA GLU A 79 8.13 19.63 -1.66
C GLU A 79 7.85 18.31 -0.91
N THR A 80 8.84 17.74 -0.23
CA THR A 80 8.67 16.53 0.60
C THR A 80 7.75 16.80 1.79
N LYS A 81 7.92 17.94 2.48
CA LYS A 81 7.04 18.33 3.58
C LYS A 81 5.59 18.48 3.10
N GLU A 82 5.37 19.21 2.01
CA GLU A 82 4.02 19.35 1.42
C GLU A 82 3.37 18.00 1.12
N ILE A 83 4.11 17.07 0.52
CA ILE A 83 3.63 15.70 0.23
C ILE A 83 3.22 14.98 1.52
N LEU A 84 4.08 15.06 2.55
CA LEU A 84 3.82 14.40 3.83
C LEU A 84 2.61 14.99 4.54
N ASP A 85 2.48 16.32 4.55
CA ASP A 85 1.34 17.01 5.15
C ASP A 85 0.03 16.59 4.48
N VAL A 86 0.02 16.54 3.15
CA VAL A 86 -1.15 16.07 2.40
C VAL A 86 -1.46 14.60 2.74
N ILE A 87 -0.47 13.73 2.75
CA ILE A 87 -0.66 12.30 3.07
C ILE A 87 -1.22 12.14 4.49
N CYS A 88 -0.67 12.87 5.47
CA CYS A 88 -1.13 12.82 6.86
C CYS A 88 -2.60 13.25 7.03
N ASN A 89 -3.05 14.20 6.22
CA ASN A 89 -4.43 14.67 6.26
C ASN A 89 -5.41 13.76 5.50
N VAL A 90 -4.96 13.10 4.44
CA VAL A 90 -5.85 12.35 3.54
C VAL A 90 -5.96 10.87 3.90
N ILE A 91 -4.90 10.25 4.42
CA ILE A 91 -4.95 8.82 4.77
C ILE A 91 -6.06 8.48 5.78
N PRO A 92 -6.32 9.29 6.82
CA PRO A 92 -7.42 9.02 7.76
C PRO A 92 -8.82 9.02 7.13
N GLU A 93 -8.99 9.71 6.01
CA GLU A 93 -10.26 9.84 5.30
C GLU A 93 -10.54 8.68 4.33
N ILE A 94 -9.58 7.79 4.13
CA ILE A 94 -9.74 6.61 3.27
C ILE A 94 -10.77 5.67 3.89
N LYS A 95 -11.81 5.35 3.12
CA LYS A 95 -12.81 4.35 3.50
C LYS A 95 -12.42 3.00 2.92
N ILE A 96 -12.33 1.99 3.77
CA ILE A 96 -12.05 0.60 3.36
C ILE A 96 -13.37 -0.09 3.07
N THR A 97 -13.47 -0.75 1.94
CA THR A 97 -14.64 -1.56 1.57
C THR A 97 -14.73 -2.76 2.49
N LYS A 98 -15.87 -2.92 3.13
CA LYS A 98 -16.14 -4.04 4.04
C LYS A 98 -16.64 -5.27 3.26
N ASN A 99 -16.45 -6.44 3.84
CA ASN A 99 -16.97 -7.71 3.35
C ASN A 99 -16.50 -8.08 1.92
N LEU A 100 -15.27 -7.71 1.57
CA LEU A 100 -14.66 -8.08 0.30
C LEU A 100 -14.59 -9.60 0.12
N GLU A 101 -14.44 -10.32 1.22
CA GLU A 101 -14.40 -11.78 1.28
C GLU A 101 -15.71 -12.45 0.83
N LEU A 102 -16.84 -11.73 0.88
CA LEU A 102 -18.14 -12.21 0.41
C LEU A 102 -18.32 -12.09 -1.11
N ASN A 103 -17.40 -11.44 -1.80
CA ASN A 103 -17.44 -11.29 -3.24
C ASN A 103 -16.91 -12.58 -3.89
N ASP A 104 -17.68 -13.17 -4.79
CA ASP A 104 -17.32 -14.40 -5.52
C ASP A 104 -15.96 -14.32 -6.22
N LYS A 105 -15.55 -13.12 -6.62
CA LYS A 105 -14.22 -12.84 -7.21
C LYS A 105 -13.09 -13.25 -6.28
N TYR A 106 -13.29 -13.18 -4.98
CA TYR A 106 -12.27 -13.46 -3.95
C TYR A 106 -12.51 -14.77 -3.18
N LYS A 107 -13.54 -15.54 -3.57
CA LYS A 107 -13.95 -16.79 -2.91
C LYS A 107 -12.76 -17.72 -2.64
N TYR A 108 -11.87 -17.88 -3.60
CA TYR A 108 -10.74 -18.82 -3.49
C TYR A 108 -9.49 -18.26 -2.78
N THR A 109 -9.52 -17.00 -2.36
CA THR A 109 -8.37 -16.37 -1.66
C THR A 109 -8.04 -17.11 -0.36
N PHE A 110 -9.05 -17.69 0.29
CA PHE A 110 -8.93 -18.40 1.56
C PHE A 110 -8.71 -19.92 1.43
N SER A 111 -8.51 -20.43 0.21
CA SER A 111 -8.36 -21.88 -0.01
C SER A 111 -7.17 -22.49 0.73
N VAL A 112 -6.08 -21.75 0.91
CA VAL A 112 -4.94 -22.20 1.72
C VAL A 112 -5.30 -22.33 3.20
N ASN A 113 -6.17 -21.46 3.70
CA ASN A 113 -6.63 -21.54 5.09
C ASN A 113 -7.45 -22.81 5.32
N ASN A 114 -8.39 -23.11 4.41
CA ASN A 114 -9.14 -24.34 4.45
C ASN A 114 -8.24 -25.60 4.37
N LEU A 115 -7.18 -25.52 3.53
CA LEU A 115 -6.18 -26.59 3.43
C LEU A 115 -5.47 -26.81 4.76
N ASN A 116 -4.99 -25.71 5.39
CA ASN A 116 -4.29 -25.78 6.66
C ASN A 116 -5.17 -26.30 7.80
N GLU A 117 -6.45 -25.92 7.83
CA GLU A 117 -7.43 -26.44 8.79
C GLU A 117 -7.57 -27.96 8.66
N LYS A 118 -7.78 -28.48 7.45
CA LYS A 118 -7.82 -29.92 7.20
C LYS A 118 -6.56 -30.66 7.66
N VAL A 119 -5.38 -30.05 7.49
CA VAL A 119 -4.10 -30.63 7.95
C VAL A 119 -4.02 -30.60 9.49
N GLN A 120 -4.48 -29.56 10.14
CA GLN A 120 -4.56 -29.48 11.61
C GLN A 120 -5.51 -30.51 12.20
N ASP A 121 -6.58 -30.84 11.48
CA ASP A 121 -7.54 -31.92 11.83
C ASP A 121 -6.96 -33.32 11.62
N GLY A 122 -5.69 -33.43 11.22
CA GLY A 122 -4.97 -34.72 11.15
C GLY A 122 -4.89 -35.35 9.77
N ASN A 123 -5.35 -34.65 8.72
CA ASN A 123 -5.19 -35.16 7.36
C ASN A 123 -3.73 -34.96 6.89
N SER A 124 -3.24 -35.84 6.00
CA SER A 124 -1.99 -35.54 5.30
C SER A 124 -2.21 -34.33 4.39
N PHE A 125 -1.16 -33.53 4.19
CA PHE A 125 -1.25 -32.37 3.27
C PHE A 125 -1.72 -32.79 1.86
N ARG A 126 -1.29 -33.94 1.39
CA ARG A 126 -1.67 -34.46 0.07
C ARG A 126 -3.15 -34.80 -0.01
N ASP A 127 -3.68 -35.46 0.99
CA ASP A 127 -5.10 -35.86 1.03
C ASP A 127 -5.98 -34.61 1.18
N ALA A 128 -5.65 -33.71 2.10
CA ALA A 128 -6.32 -32.42 2.26
C ALA A 128 -6.34 -31.58 0.96
N TYR A 129 -5.24 -31.56 0.21
CA TYR A 129 -5.15 -30.88 -1.08
C TYR A 129 -6.07 -31.53 -2.14
N ILE A 130 -6.09 -32.87 -2.21
CA ILE A 130 -6.93 -33.60 -3.18
C ILE A 130 -8.41 -33.36 -2.89
N ASP A 131 -8.81 -33.45 -1.62
CA ASP A 131 -10.17 -33.22 -1.17
C ASP A 131 -10.63 -31.79 -1.46
N LEU A 132 -9.82 -30.80 -1.09
CA LEU A 132 -10.13 -29.40 -1.35
C LEU A 132 -10.25 -29.11 -2.85
N LYS A 133 -9.37 -29.68 -3.66
CA LYS A 133 -9.44 -29.57 -5.13
C LYS A 133 -10.73 -30.16 -5.69
N LYS A 134 -11.19 -31.27 -5.12
CA LYS A 134 -12.46 -31.91 -5.50
C LYS A 134 -13.64 -31.01 -5.13
N GLU A 135 -13.69 -30.47 -3.90
CA GLU A 135 -14.71 -29.52 -3.46
C GLU A 135 -14.80 -28.30 -4.38
N ILE A 136 -13.65 -27.72 -4.79
CA ILE A 136 -13.58 -26.59 -5.71
C ILE A 136 -14.17 -26.96 -7.09
N ASN A 137 -13.77 -28.11 -7.63
CA ASN A 137 -14.22 -28.55 -8.96
C ASN A 137 -15.72 -28.91 -9.01
N GLU A 138 -16.26 -29.41 -7.91
CA GLU A 138 -17.67 -29.73 -7.74
C GLU A 138 -18.55 -28.52 -7.38
N GLY A 139 -17.92 -27.36 -7.14
CA GLY A 139 -18.64 -26.14 -6.73
C GLY A 139 -19.10 -26.12 -5.27
N ASN A 140 -18.66 -27.10 -4.47
CA ASN A 140 -19.03 -27.28 -3.06
C ASN A 140 -18.08 -26.55 -2.09
N TYR A 141 -17.09 -25.81 -2.61
CA TYR A 141 -16.11 -25.11 -1.78
C TYR A 141 -16.77 -23.97 -1.00
N GLU A 142 -16.57 -23.98 0.30
CA GLU A 142 -16.94 -22.90 1.22
C GLU A 142 -15.67 -22.28 1.83
N PRO A 143 -15.45 -20.96 1.70
CA PRO A 143 -14.27 -20.32 2.28
C PRO A 143 -14.34 -20.29 3.80
N LEU A 144 -13.23 -20.56 4.46
CA LEU A 144 -13.09 -20.37 5.90
C LEU A 144 -13.20 -18.87 6.23
N LYS A 145 -14.20 -18.50 7.03
CA LYS A 145 -14.52 -17.09 7.33
C LYS A 145 -13.69 -16.50 8.46
N ASP A 146 -13.26 -17.31 9.41
CA ASP A 146 -12.67 -16.91 10.68
C ASP A 146 -11.26 -17.51 10.87
N ALA A 147 -10.36 -17.25 9.94
CA ALA A 147 -8.96 -17.67 10.09
C ALA A 147 -8.25 -16.77 11.11
N GLU A 148 -7.83 -17.32 12.24
CA GLU A 148 -7.04 -16.62 13.24
C GLU A 148 -5.55 -16.72 12.92
N TYR A 149 -4.90 -15.54 12.87
CA TYR A 149 -3.45 -15.43 12.68
C TYR A 149 -2.81 -14.81 13.92
N SER A 150 -1.92 -15.54 14.59
CA SER A 150 -1.29 -15.10 15.84
C SER A 150 0.15 -14.60 15.67
N HIS A 151 0.80 -14.92 14.56
CA HIS A 151 2.20 -14.53 14.35
C HIS A 151 2.36 -13.02 14.15
N ILE A 152 3.49 -12.47 14.57
CA ILE A 152 3.80 -11.04 14.48
C ILE A 152 3.80 -10.59 13.02
N GLY A 153 3.07 -9.51 12.72
CA GLY A 153 2.90 -8.95 11.38
C GLY A 153 1.72 -9.52 10.60
N SER A 154 0.99 -10.50 11.15
CA SER A 154 -0.24 -11.02 10.55
C SER A 154 -1.43 -10.07 10.74
N ILE A 155 -2.51 -10.32 10.00
CA ILE A 155 -3.77 -9.55 10.09
C ILE A 155 -4.32 -9.53 11.52
N GLY A 156 -4.22 -10.63 12.27
CA GLY A 156 -4.65 -10.73 13.68
C GLY A 156 -3.66 -10.14 14.68
N ASN A 157 -2.40 -9.87 14.28
CA ASN A 157 -1.34 -9.39 15.16
C ASN A 157 -0.36 -8.47 14.42
N LEU A 158 -0.82 -7.28 14.04
CA LEU A 158 -0.01 -6.27 13.32
C LEU A 158 1.13 -5.69 14.14
N SER A 159 1.10 -5.84 15.48
CA SER A 159 2.12 -5.29 16.39
C SER A 159 2.37 -3.78 16.23
N ILE A 160 1.34 -3.02 15.92
CA ILE A 160 1.43 -1.56 15.67
C ILE A 160 2.01 -0.82 16.87
N ASP A 161 1.69 -1.25 18.11
CA ASP A 161 2.20 -0.60 19.31
C ASP A 161 3.72 -0.74 19.42
N LYS A 162 4.28 -1.91 19.09
CA LYS A 162 5.74 -2.11 19.04
C LYS A 162 6.41 -1.22 17.98
N ILE A 163 5.75 -1.01 16.84
CA ILE A 163 6.23 -0.09 15.80
C ILE A 163 6.24 1.35 16.31
N ARG A 164 5.17 1.77 17.01
CA ARG A 164 5.07 3.11 17.60
C ARG A 164 6.12 3.34 18.70
N GLU A 165 6.32 2.36 19.58
CA GLU A 165 7.36 2.43 20.63
C GLU A 165 8.75 2.57 20.01
N LYS A 166 9.07 1.74 19.00
CA LYS A 166 10.34 1.84 18.29
C LYS A 166 10.50 3.21 17.62
N MET A 167 9.47 3.77 17.01
CA MET A 167 9.53 5.08 16.40
C MET A 167 9.78 6.17 17.43
N LYS A 168 9.09 6.16 18.57
CA LYS A 168 9.30 7.12 19.67
C LYS A 168 10.75 7.08 20.14
N SER A 169 11.32 5.91 20.36
CA SER A 169 12.71 5.76 20.82
C SER A 169 13.77 6.24 19.82
N LEU A 170 13.40 6.57 18.59
CA LEU A 170 14.30 7.13 17.58
C LEU A 170 14.19 8.66 17.46
N ILE A 171 13.15 9.26 18.06
CA ILE A 171 12.85 10.69 17.96
C ILE A 171 13.26 11.40 19.26
N ASP A 172 13.22 10.69 20.41
CA ASP A 172 13.72 11.13 21.72
C ASP A 172 15.27 11.04 21.77
#